data_ef55ec4d252acf24c63c85dda4df0839
#
_entry.id   ef55ec4d252acf24c63c85dda4df0839
#
_cell.length_a   1.000
_cell.length_b   1.000
_cell.length_c   1.000
_cell.angle_alpha   90.00
_cell.angle_beta   90.00
_cell.angle_gamma   90.00
#
_symmetry.space_group_name_H-M   'P 1'
#
loop_
_entity.id
_entity.type
_entity.pdbx_description
1 polymer ?
#
loop_
_entity_poly.entity_id
_entity_poly.type
_entity_poly.pdbx_seq_one_letter_code
_entity_poly.pdbx_strand_id
1 'polypeptide(L)'
;IGSEMSGGVKDMVVTQCLMDHTDRGLRVKTRRGRGNTAVIDGLVFRNVEMRGVKAPFVINMFYFCDPDGHGPYVQCREPLPVDEYTPRLGTLTMENIVATDAQFAGCYFDGLPEQPIERVSMKNVTITFDPEAKEGQAAMADNRPFVKKLAIYAENIKEIDLHNVKIEGYEGERLHFANVGHFEED
;
A
#
# COMPACT_ATOMS: atom_id res chain seq x y z
N ILE A 1 0.99 0.14 10.43
CA ILE A 1 2.37 0.61 10.63
C ILE A 1 2.39 2.09 10.24
N GLY A 2 2.87 2.93 11.16
CA GLY A 2 2.91 4.39 10.96
C GLY A 2 1.60 5.07 11.36
N SER A 3 1.47 6.37 11.17
CA SER A 3 2.39 7.33 10.54
C SER A 3 3.41 7.95 11.49
N GLU A 4 3.17 7.95 12.82
CA GLU A 4 4.08 8.53 13.82
C GLU A 4 5.24 7.56 14.12
N MET A 5 6.12 7.34 13.14
CA MET A 5 7.22 6.38 13.24
C MET A 5 8.54 6.98 12.75
N SER A 6 8.85 8.20 13.19
CA SER A 6 10.09 8.91 12.79
C SER A 6 11.39 8.17 13.15
N GLY A 7 11.34 7.20 14.07
CA GLY A 7 12.45 6.30 14.35
C GLY A 7 12.61 5.12 13.41
N GLY A 8 11.65 4.94 12.48
CA GLY A 8 11.66 3.86 11.50
C GLY A 8 11.14 2.51 12.02
N VAL A 9 10.97 1.58 11.08
CA VAL A 9 10.61 0.17 11.31
C VAL A 9 11.46 -0.68 10.39
N LYS A 10 12.25 -1.60 10.92
CA LYS A 10 13.12 -2.47 10.13
C LYS A 10 12.97 -3.92 10.56
N ASP A 11 13.13 -4.81 9.57
CA ASP A 11 13.19 -6.27 9.75
C ASP A 11 12.03 -6.82 10.58
N MET A 12 10.81 -6.30 10.34
CA MET A 12 9.60 -6.71 11.03
C MET A 12 8.91 -7.87 10.31
N VAL A 13 8.55 -8.88 11.05
CA VAL A 13 7.74 -10.00 10.52
C VAL A 13 6.39 -10.02 11.23
N VAL A 14 5.31 -9.96 10.46
CA VAL A 14 3.93 -10.21 10.91
C VAL A 14 3.47 -11.51 10.28
N THR A 15 3.08 -12.48 11.10
CA THR A 15 2.76 -13.82 10.60
C THR A 15 1.66 -14.50 11.41
N GLN A 16 0.98 -15.48 10.79
CA GLN A 16 -0.04 -16.32 11.43
C GLN A 16 -1.19 -15.50 12.04
N CYS A 17 -1.70 -14.53 11.28
CA CYS A 17 -2.78 -13.66 11.71
C CYS A 17 -4.07 -13.97 10.94
N LEU A 18 -5.20 -13.82 11.64
CA LEU A 18 -6.52 -13.70 11.02
C LEU A 18 -7.00 -12.26 11.18
N MET A 19 -7.41 -11.65 10.07
CA MET A 19 -8.07 -10.35 10.06
C MET A 19 -9.51 -10.54 9.59
N ASP A 20 -10.46 -10.23 10.45
CA ASP A 20 -11.87 -10.47 10.21
C ASP A 20 -12.64 -9.15 10.25
N HIS A 21 -13.23 -8.76 9.09
CA HIS A 21 -14.01 -7.53 8.90
C HIS A 21 -13.28 -6.25 9.35
N THR A 22 -11.95 -6.22 9.17
CA THR A 22 -11.16 -5.02 9.47
C THR A 22 -11.23 -4.01 8.33
N ASP A 23 -10.96 -2.75 8.62
CA ASP A 23 -10.97 -1.69 7.62
C ASP A 23 -9.86 -1.86 6.59
N ARG A 24 -8.67 -2.25 7.04
CA ARG A 24 -7.49 -2.55 6.21
C ARG A 24 -6.79 -3.79 6.75
N GLY A 25 -6.14 -4.53 5.85
CA GLY A 25 -5.22 -5.60 6.22
C GLY A 25 -3.83 -5.04 6.57
N LEU A 26 -2.82 -5.30 5.74
CA LEU A 26 -1.55 -4.60 5.88
C LEU A 26 -1.73 -3.13 5.47
N ARG A 27 -1.56 -2.23 6.44
CA ARG A 27 -1.61 -0.79 6.20
C ARG A 27 -0.30 -0.14 6.62
N VAL A 28 0.44 0.37 5.64
CA VAL A 28 1.66 1.16 5.83
C VAL A 28 1.37 2.60 5.48
N LYS A 29 1.63 3.52 6.41
CA LYS A 29 1.36 4.96 6.25
C LYS A 29 2.56 5.77 6.66
N THR A 30 2.93 6.71 5.82
CA THR A 30 3.91 7.75 6.14
C THR A 30 3.60 9.01 5.34
N ARG A 31 4.37 10.04 5.49
CA ARG A 31 4.24 11.28 4.74
C ARG A 31 5.50 12.12 4.81
N ARG A 32 5.66 13.05 3.90
CA ARG A 32 6.66 14.11 4.03
C ARG A 32 6.54 14.79 5.41
N GLY A 33 7.65 15.17 5.99
CA GLY A 33 7.73 15.74 7.35
C GLY A 33 7.99 14.72 8.46
N ARG A 34 7.97 13.40 8.17
CA ARG A 34 8.31 12.37 9.16
C ARG A 34 9.82 12.21 9.37
N GLY A 35 10.62 12.69 8.44
CA GLY A 35 12.07 12.70 8.52
C GLY A 35 12.75 11.54 7.79
N ASN A 36 14.02 11.71 7.48
CA ASN A 36 14.84 10.72 6.78
C ASN A 36 15.18 9.48 7.64
N THR A 37 14.96 9.55 8.94
CA THR A 37 15.04 8.41 9.87
C THR A 37 13.76 7.58 9.91
N ALA A 38 12.66 8.11 9.33
CA ALA A 38 11.40 7.39 9.13
C ALA A 38 11.53 6.40 7.97
N VAL A 39 12.31 5.35 8.18
CA VAL A 39 12.56 4.27 7.20
C VAL A 39 11.73 3.06 7.57
N ILE A 40 10.88 2.60 6.64
CA ILE A 40 10.21 1.29 6.75
C ILE A 40 10.88 0.37 5.74
N ASP A 41 11.57 -0.66 6.20
CA ASP A 41 12.35 -1.54 5.36
C ASP A 41 12.42 -2.97 5.93
N GLY A 42 12.45 -3.97 5.07
CA GLY A 42 12.48 -5.37 5.48
C GLY A 42 11.18 -5.84 6.15
N LEU A 43 10.03 -5.27 5.77
CA LEU A 43 8.73 -5.70 6.29
C LEU A 43 8.28 -6.97 5.58
N VAL A 44 8.02 -8.02 6.36
CA VAL A 44 7.46 -9.29 5.86
C VAL A 44 6.10 -9.53 6.51
N PHE A 45 5.07 -9.67 5.67
CA PHE A 45 3.69 -9.97 6.04
C PHE A 45 3.30 -11.30 5.40
N ARG A 46 3.20 -12.37 6.19
CA ARG A 46 3.06 -13.72 5.65
C ARG A 46 2.14 -14.64 6.45
N ASN A 47 1.62 -15.67 5.76
CA ASN A 47 0.74 -16.67 6.37
C ASN A 47 -0.44 -16.01 7.07
N VAL A 48 -1.18 -15.16 6.35
CA VAL A 48 -2.28 -14.37 6.88
C VAL A 48 -3.56 -14.70 6.13
N GLU A 49 -4.64 -14.84 6.85
CA GLU A 49 -5.99 -14.96 6.33
C GLU A 49 -6.75 -13.65 6.61
N MET A 50 -7.46 -13.15 5.60
CA MET A 50 -8.30 -11.96 5.71
C MET A 50 -9.71 -12.28 5.23
N ARG A 51 -10.73 -11.86 5.98
CA ARG A 51 -12.15 -12.06 5.64
C ARG A 51 -12.88 -10.73 5.74
N GLY A 52 -13.55 -10.31 4.68
CA GLY A 52 -14.32 -9.05 4.66
C GLY A 52 -13.45 -7.81 4.93
N VAL A 53 -12.16 -7.85 4.64
CA VAL A 53 -11.24 -6.72 4.79
C VAL A 53 -11.41 -5.80 3.59
N LYS A 54 -11.81 -4.54 3.83
CA LYS A 54 -12.20 -3.62 2.75
C LYS A 54 -11.10 -3.33 1.73
N ALA A 55 -9.85 -3.24 2.18
CA ALA A 55 -8.67 -3.18 1.32
C ALA A 55 -7.51 -3.96 1.95
N PRO A 56 -7.18 -5.17 1.46
CA PRO A 56 -6.14 -6.03 1.98
C PRO A 56 -4.77 -5.38 2.12
N PHE A 57 -4.31 -4.64 1.10
CA PHE A 57 -2.98 -4.05 1.10
C PHE A 57 -3.03 -2.57 0.75
N VAL A 58 -2.61 -1.71 1.69
CA VAL A 58 -2.55 -0.26 1.48
C VAL A 58 -1.20 0.27 1.93
N ILE A 59 -0.46 0.86 1.00
CA ILE A 59 0.76 1.62 1.27
C ILE A 59 0.50 3.06 0.82
N ASN A 60 0.67 4.02 1.72
CA ASN A 60 0.35 5.42 1.46
C ASN A 60 1.42 6.34 2.03
N MET A 61 2.13 7.06 1.15
CA MET A 61 3.13 8.07 1.50
C MET A 61 2.60 9.52 1.47
N PHE A 62 1.28 9.70 1.40
CA PHE A 62 0.59 11.01 1.42
C PHE A 62 -0.43 11.08 2.56
N TYR A 63 -0.15 10.40 3.67
CA TYR A 63 -1.11 10.27 4.75
C TYR A 63 -1.46 11.60 5.40
N PHE A 64 -2.73 12.00 5.38
CA PHE A 64 -3.22 13.30 5.82
C PHE A 64 -3.49 13.41 7.33
N CYS A 65 -2.84 12.63 8.17
CA CYS A 65 -2.92 12.79 9.61
C CYS A 65 -2.26 14.11 10.06
N ASP A 66 -2.65 14.62 11.19
CA ASP A 66 -2.21 15.88 11.77
C ASP A 66 -2.73 17.13 11.03
N PRO A 67 -2.72 18.30 11.68
CA PRO A 67 -3.27 19.54 11.11
C PRO A 67 -2.63 19.96 9.79
N ASP A 68 -1.34 19.64 9.57
CA ASP A 68 -0.59 19.96 8.36
C ASP A 68 -0.69 18.87 7.28
N GLY A 69 -1.34 17.72 7.58
CA GLY A 69 -1.44 16.59 6.68
C GLY A 69 -2.18 16.90 5.36
N HIS A 70 -3.14 17.83 5.40
CA HIS A 70 -3.82 18.35 4.21
C HIS A 70 -3.09 19.50 3.52
N GLY A 71 -1.91 19.87 4.02
CA GLY A 71 -1.12 20.96 3.46
C GLY A 71 -0.51 20.61 2.09
N PRO A 72 -0.21 21.64 1.28
CA PRO A 72 0.33 21.46 -0.07
C PRO A 72 1.68 20.73 -0.08
N TYR A 73 2.49 20.84 0.98
CA TYR A 73 3.75 20.11 1.08
C TYR A 73 3.51 18.59 1.16
N VAL A 74 2.61 18.15 2.02
CA VAL A 74 2.30 16.72 2.21
C VAL A 74 1.60 16.15 0.98
N GLN A 75 0.63 16.87 0.41
CA GLN A 75 -0.25 16.39 -0.66
C GLN A 75 0.26 16.69 -2.08
N CYS A 76 1.43 17.34 -2.23
CA CYS A 76 2.03 17.60 -3.54
C CYS A 76 2.32 16.29 -4.29
N ARG A 77 1.86 16.19 -5.54
CA ARG A 77 2.08 15.02 -6.41
C ARG A 77 3.29 15.20 -7.33
N GLU A 78 3.82 16.40 -7.42
CA GLU A 78 5.06 16.67 -8.14
C GLU A 78 6.28 16.32 -7.29
N PRO A 79 7.39 15.90 -7.89
CA PRO A 79 8.61 15.60 -7.15
C PRO A 79 9.16 16.85 -6.45
N LEU A 80 9.46 16.71 -5.18
CA LEU A 80 10.11 17.74 -4.37
C LEU A 80 11.57 17.35 -4.10
N PRO A 81 12.44 18.29 -3.67
CA PRO A 81 13.78 17.93 -3.24
C PRO A 81 13.76 16.88 -2.12
N VAL A 82 14.61 15.86 -2.23
CA VAL A 82 14.84 14.90 -1.13
C VAL A 82 15.69 15.58 -0.07
N ASP A 83 15.22 15.63 1.16
CA ASP A 83 15.87 16.31 2.29
C ASP A 83 15.72 15.52 3.61
N GLU A 84 16.09 16.14 4.72
CA GLU A 84 15.97 15.54 6.04
C GLU A 84 14.55 15.25 6.52
N TYR A 85 13.53 15.78 5.83
CA TYR A 85 12.10 15.57 6.13
C TYR A 85 11.46 14.47 5.29
N THR A 86 12.20 13.92 4.31
CA THR A 86 11.68 12.93 3.36
C THR A 86 11.79 11.51 3.92
N PRO A 87 10.67 10.79 4.16
CA PRO A 87 10.69 9.39 4.62
C PRO A 87 11.06 8.43 3.50
N ARG A 88 11.49 7.22 3.83
CA ARG A 88 11.82 6.16 2.87
C ARG A 88 11.04 4.88 3.14
N LEU A 89 10.49 4.30 2.09
CA LEU A 89 9.99 2.93 2.08
C LEU A 89 10.95 2.04 1.27
N GLY A 90 11.49 1.02 1.93
CA GLY A 90 12.36 0.02 1.34
C GLY A 90 11.57 -1.17 0.79
N THR A 91 11.92 -2.37 1.24
CA THR A 91 11.33 -3.62 0.78
C THR A 91 10.13 -4.04 1.63
N LEU A 92 9.02 -4.34 0.95
CA LEU A 92 7.80 -4.88 1.54
C LEU A 92 7.45 -6.19 0.85
N THR A 93 7.31 -7.26 1.64
CA THR A 93 7.04 -8.60 1.14
C THR A 93 5.71 -9.11 1.70
N MET A 94 4.81 -9.57 0.82
CA MET A 94 3.55 -10.23 1.15
C MET A 94 3.59 -11.65 0.63
N GLU A 95 3.43 -12.65 1.51
CA GLU A 95 3.63 -14.05 1.15
C GLU A 95 2.60 -14.99 1.79
N ASN A 96 2.06 -15.92 0.98
CA ASN A 96 1.11 -16.92 1.43
C ASN A 96 -0.11 -16.28 2.12
N ILE A 97 -0.89 -15.49 1.38
CA ILE A 97 -2.02 -14.73 1.91
C ILE A 97 -3.28 -15.06 1.13
N VAL A 98 -4.37 -15.24 1.86
CA VAL A 98 -5.71 -15.40 1.29
C VAL A 98 -6.59 -14.28 1.85
N ALA A 99 -7.15 -13.46 0.97
CA ALA A 99 -8.09 -12.41 1.30
C ALA A 99 -9.41 -12.64 0.56
N THR A 100 -10.50 -12.80 1.30
CA THR A 100 -11.84 -12.97 0.74
C THR A 100 -12.72 -11.77 1.05
N ASP A 101 -13.67 -11.50 0.14
CA ASP A 101 -14.68 -10.47 0.30
C ASP A 101 -14.10 -9.05 0.47
N ALA A 102 -13.02 -8.74 -0.26
CA ALA A 102 -12.49 -7.38 -0.35
C ALA A 102 -13.53 -6.44 -1.01
N GLN A 103 -13.43 -5.14 -0.74
CA GLN A 103 -14.42 -4.17 -1.23
C GLN A 103 -13.80 -3.11 -2.15
N PHE A 104 -12.93 -2.26 -1.61
CA PHE A 104 -12.45 -1.06 -2.33
C PHE A 104 -11.36 -1.41 -3.33
N ALA A 105 -10.28 -2.01 -2.84
CA ALA A 105 -9.11 -2.36 -3.60
C ALA A 105 -8.47 -3.63 -3.04
N GLY A 106 -7.85 -4.45 -3.87
CA GLY A 106 -6.96 -5.53 -3.44
C GLY A 106 -5.64 -4.96 -2.95
N CYS A 107 -4.99 -4.20 -3.82
CA CYS A 107 -3.72 -3.52 -3.54
C CYS A 107 -3.80 -2.04 -3.92
N TYR A 108 -3.34 -1.17 -3.04
CA TYR A 108 -3.26 0.26 -3.27
C TYR A 108 -1.92 0.79 -2.76
N PHE A 109 -0.98 1.06 -3.67
CA PHE A 109 0.39 1.46 -3.36
C PHE A 109 0.68 2.84 -3.92
N ASP A 110 0.85 3.83 -3.04
CA ASP A 110 0.96 5.26 -3.37
C ASP A 110 2.25 5.83 -2.80
N GLY A 111 3.34 5.73 -3.60
CA GLY A 111 4.68 6.20 -3.26
C GLY A 111 4.92 7.67 -3.56
N LEU A 112 5.97 8.26 -2.99
CA LEU A 112 6.42 9.62 -3.32
C LEU A 112 7.16 9.64 -4.66
N PRO A 113 6.95 10.65 -5.53
CA PRO A 113 7.63 10.72 -6.80
C PRO A 113 9.15 10.95 -6.68
N GLU A 114 9.59 11.73 -5.69
CA GLU A 114 11.02 11.99 -5.43
C GLU A 114 11.73 10.87 -4.66
N GLN A 115 10.97 10.07 -3.90
CA GLN A 115 11.47 8.97 -3.08
C GLN A 115 10.55 7.75 -3.25
N PRO A 116 10.54 7.10 -4.43
CA PRO A 116 9.68 5.97 -4.70
C PRO A 116 9.90 4.81 -3.71
N ILE A 117 8.85 4.00 -3.52
CA ILE A 117 8.97 2.74 -2.79
C ILE A 117 10.02 1.89 -3.51
N GLU A 118 10.99 1.32 -2.78
CA GLU A 118 12.09 0.58 -3.40
C GLU A 118 11.58 -0.72 -4.06
N ARG A 119 10.87 -1.56 -3.29
CA ARG A 119 10.37 -2.83 -3.81
C ARG A 119 9.12 -3.30 -3.09
N VAL A 120 8.16 -3.80 -3.87
CA VAL A 120 6.98 -4.53 -3.40
C VAL A 120 7.02 -5.93 -4.02
N SER A 121 7.06 -6.95 -3.17
CA SER A 121 7.06 -8.35 -3.61
C SER A 121 5.84 -9.08 -3.06
N MET A 122 5.11 -9.76 -3.93
CA MET A 122 3.94 -10.57 -3.57
C MET A 122 4.13 -12.00 -4.08
N LYS A 123 3.95 -12.99 -3.21
CA LYS A 123 4.09 -14.40 -3.57
C LYS A 123 2.98 -15.26 -2.97
N ASN A 124 2.33 -16.08 -3.80
CA ASN A 124 1.24 -16.93 -3.37
C ASN A 124 0.15 -16.12 -2.67
N VAL A 125 -0.41 -15.12 -3.34
CA VAL A 125 -1.47 -14.25 -2.80
C VAL A 125 -2.73 -14.44 -3.60
N THR A 126 -3.84 -14.71 -2.92
CA THR A 126 -5.17 -14.78 -3.54
C THR A 126 -6.07 -13.73 -2.92
N ILE A 127 -6.72 -12.94 -3.76
CA ILE A 127 -7.71 -11.92 -3.35
C ILE A 127 -9.00 -12.15 -4.12
N THR A 128 -10.12 -12.20 -3.43
CA THR A 128 -11.44 -12.18 -4.05
C THR A 128 -12.26 -11.01 -3.52
N PHE A 129 -13.13 -10.46 -4.37
CA PHE A 129 -13.99 -9.35 -4.01
C PHE A 129 -15.39 -9.81 -3.65
N ASP A 130 -16.01 -9.13 -2.69
CA ASP A 130 -17.42 -9.28 -2.35
C ASP A 130 -18.28 -8.92 -3.59
N PRO A 131 -19.20 -9.76 -4.04
CA PRO A 131 -20.15 -9.41 -5.12
C PRO A 131 -20.91 -8.10 -4.87
N GLU A 132 -21.25 -7.82 -3.60
CA GLU A 132 -21.98 -6.63 -3.15
C GLU A 132 -21.05 -5.51 -2.63
N ALA A 133 -19.77 -5.55 -3.02
CA ALA A 133 -18.78 -4.58 -2.58
C ALA A 133 -19.24 -3.13 -2.80
N LYS A 134 -18.93 -2.29 -1.84
CA LYS A 134 -19.19 -0.85 -1.90
C LYS A 134 -17.92 -0.11 -2.32
N GLU A 135 -18.11 1.06 -2.89
CA GLU A 135 -17.01 1.98 -3.14
C GLU A 135 -16.47 2.58 -1.83
N GLY A 136 -15.21 2.98 -1.84
CA GLY A 136 -14.59 3.66 -0.71
C GLY A 136 -13.22 4.22 -1.07
N GLN A 137 -12.68 5.01 -0.15
CA GLN A 137 -11.35 5.58 -0.30
C GLN A 137 -10.31 4.57 0.19
N ALA A 138 -9.48 4.05 -0.72
CA ALA A 138 -8.48 3.04 -0.39
C ALA A 138 -7.38 3.61 0.53
N ALA A 139 -6.88 4.81 0.23
CA ALA A 139 -5.86 5.50 1.01
C ALA A 139 -6.40 6.81 1.60
N MET A 140 -5.96 7.16 2.81
CA MET A 140 -6.25 8.46 3.45
C MET A 140 -5.26 9.51 2.92
N ALA A 141 -5.52 9.98 1.70
CA ALA A 141 -4.78 11.02 1.01
C ALA A 141 -5.77 11.92 0.25
N ASP A 142 -5.43 13.19 0.08
CA ASP A 142 -6.30 14.13 -0.63
C ASP A 142 -6.33 13.86 -2.13
N ASN A 143 -7.44 14.25 -2.76
CA ASN A 143 -7.63 14.18 -4.21
C ASN A 143 -7.47 12.75 -4.79
N ARG A 144 -7.73 11.73 -3.98
CA ARG A 144 -7.85 10.34 -4.46
C ARG A 144 -9.31 9.96 -4.64
N PRO A 145 -9.65 9.33 -5.78
CA PRO A 145 -11.03 8.94 -6.04
C PRO A 145 -11.48 7.82 -5.10
N PHE A 146 -12.80 7.74 -4.89
CA PHE A 146 -13.39 6.51 -4.39
C PHE A 146 -13.23 5.43 -5.44
N VAL A 147 -12.94 4.22 -4.99
CA VAL A 147 -12.73 3.06 -5.85
C VAL A 147 -13.58 1.88 -5.36
N LYS A 148 -13.93 0.98 -6.27
CA LYS A 148 -14.68 -0.23 -6.01
C LYS A 148 -14.05 -1.38 -6.77
N LYS A 149 -13.74 -2.46 -6.07
CA LYS A 149 -13.15 -3.67 -6.66
C LYS A 149 -11.92 -3.40 -7.55
N LEU A 150 -11.13 -2.40 -7.20
CA LEU A 150 -9.87 -2.11 -7.87
C LEU A 150 -8.86 -3.23 -7.58
N ALA A 151 -8.31 -3.87 -8.61
CA ALA A 151 -7.39 -4.98 -8.37
C ALA A 151 -6.06 -4.47 -7.81
N ILE A 152 -5.21 -3.83 -8.62
CA ILE A 152 -3.92 -3.29 -8.20
C ILE A 152 -3.77 -1.86 -8.73
N TYR A 153 -3.57 -0.91 -7.82
CA TYR A 153 -3.07 0.42 -8.11
C TYR A 153 -1.67 0.56 -7.53
N ALA A 154 -0.73 1.05 -8.34
CA ALA A 154 0.64 1.29 -7.93
C ALA A 154 1.20 2.53 -8.60
N GLU A 155 1.68 3.48 -7.79
CA GLU A 155 2.28 4.73 -8.24
C GLU A 155 3.59 4.98 -7.52
N ASN A 156 4.62 5.40 -8.28
CA ASN A 156 5.96 5.71 -7.78
C ASN A 156 6.61 4.54 -7.02
N ILE A 157 6.88 3.46 -7.71
CA ILE A 157 7.54 2.26 -7.18
C ILE A 157 8.67 1.87 -8.11
N LYS A 158 9.85 1.55 -7.57
CA LYS A 158 10.99 1.16 -8.40
C LYS A 158 10.85 -0.27 -8.93
N GLU A 159 10.36 -1.20 -8.10
CA GLU A 159 10.28 -2.61 -8.46
C GLU A 159 9.03 -3.27 -7.86
N ILE A 160 8.29 -4.00 -8.70
CA ILE A 160 7.13 -4.81 -8.29
C ILE A 160 7.29 -6.22 -8.85
N ASP A 161 7.26 -7.21 -7.97
CA ASP A 161 7.29 -8.63 -8.34
C ASP A 161 6.02 -9.32 -7.87
N LEU A 162 5.33 -9.97 -8.79
CA LEU A 162 4.12 -10.74 -8.54
C LEU A 162 4.34 -12.20 -8.96
N HIS A 163 4.47 -13.11 -7.98
CA HIS A 163 4.64 -14.54 -8.21
C HIS A 163 3.42 -15.31 -7.71
N ASN A 164 2.70 -15.97 -8.62
CA ASN A 164 1.47 -16.70 -8.30
C ASN A 164 0.46 -15.81 -7.54
N VAL A 165 0.15 -14.64 -8.12
CA VAL A 165 -0.82 -13.67 -7.55
C VAL A 165 -2.13 -13.74 -8.33
N LYS A 166 -3.21 -14.13 -7.64
CA LYS A 166 -4.55 -14.26 -8.20
C LYS A 166 -5.48 -13.24 -7.60
N ILE A 167 -6.12 -12.46 -8.43
CA ILE A 167 -7.14 -11.48 -8.02
C ILE A 167 -8.39 -11.72 -8.86
N GLU A 168 -9.50 -12.01 -8.21
CA GLU A 168 -10.74 -12.38 -8.89
C GLU A 168 -11.90 -11.49 -8.45
N GLY A 169 -12.82 -11.23 -9.37
CA GLY A 169 -14.01 -10.42 -9.11
C GLY A 169 -13.76 -8.91 -9.10
N TYR A 170 -12.62 -8.44 -9.62
CA TYR A 170 -12.35 -7.02 -9.77
C TYR A 170 -13.14 -6.39 -10.93
N GLU A 171 -13.24 -5.06 -10.93
CA GLU A 171 -13.87 -4.27 -12.00
C GLU A 171 -12.80 -3.45 -12.75
N GLY A 172 -12.93 -3.36 -14.09
CA GLY A 172 -12.00 -2.61 -14.94
C GLY A 172 -10.68 -3.35 -15.23
N GLU A 173 -9.60 -2.60 -15.33
CA GLU A 173 -8.27 -3.16 -15.59
C GLU A 173 -7.67 -3.76 -14.31
N ARG A 174 -6.88 -4.83 -14.49
CA ARG A 174 -6.22 -5.50 -13.37
C ARG A 174 -5.08 -4.66 -12.79
N LEU A 175 -4.31 -3.98 -13.65
CA LEU A 175 -3.12 -3.23 -13.28
C LEU A 175 -3.28 -1.76 -13.66
N HIS A 176 -3.23 -0.87 -12.66
CA HIS A 176 -3.20 0.58 -12.84
C HIS A 176 -1.85 1.10 -12.35
N PHE A 177 -0.87 1.18 -13.25
CA PHE A 177 0.49 1.56 -12.92
C PHE A 177 0.82 2.96 -13.43
N ALA A 178 1.47 3.76 -12.56
CA ALA A 178 2.05 5.06 -12.89
C ALA A 178 3.44 5.16 -12.29
N ASN A 179 4.45 5.46 -13.11
CA ASN A 179 5.84 5.59 -12.68
C ASN A 179 6.34 4.35 -11.89
N VAL A 180 6.17 3.16 -12.49
CA VAL A 180 6.73 1.89 -12.02
C VAL A 180 7.97 1.56 -12.84
N GLY A 181 9.12 1.39 -12.18
CA GLY A 181 10.40 1.22 -12.86
C GLY A 181 10.59 -0.16 -13.48
N HIS A 182 10.42 -1.20 -12.68
CA HIS A 182 10.50 -2.59 -13.10
C HIS A 182 9.26 -3.37 -12.63
N PHE A 183 8.76 -4.23 -13.50
CA PHE A 183 7.63 -5.10 -13.20
C PHE A 183 7.89 -6.51 -13.71
N GLU A 184 7.77 -7.49 -12.83
CA GLU A 184 7.85 -8.91 -13.15
C GLU A 184 6.60 -9.63 -12.65
N GLU A 185 6.08 -10.56 -13.47
CA GLU A 185 4.92 -11.39 -13.13
C GLU A 185 5.05 -12.78 -13.75
N ASP A 186 4.72 -13.84 -12.99
CA ASP A 186 4.64 -15.23 -13.43
C ASP A 186 3.39 -15.98 -12.91
#